data_15f3f3c086618994ff220e7a2bf2f9f3
#
_entry.id   15f3f3c086618994ff220e7a2bf2f9f3
#
_cell.length_a   1.000
_cell.length_b   1.000
_cell.length_c   1.000
_cell.angle_alpha   90.00
_cell.angle_beta   90.00
_cell.angle_gamma   90.00
#
_symmetry.space_group_name_H-M   'P 1'
#
loop_
_entity.id
_entity.type
_entity.pdbx_description
1 polymer ?
#
loop_
_entity_poly.entity_id
_entity_poly.type
_entity_poly.pdbx_seq_one_letter_code
_entity_poly.pdbx_strand_id
1 'polypeptide(L)' 'MKILIEVKLKSKKSGVEKLDENSYIVYTNKEPKNNEANKDILEQLSRYFKVTKTRIEIILGKTMKKKIVKIT' A
#
# COMPACT_ATOMS: atom_id res chain seq x y z
N MET A 1 5.38 -1.63 13.29
CA MET A 1 5.85 -2.52 12.22
C MET A 1 6.09 -1.71 10.96
N LYS A 2 7.23 -1.90 10.34
CA LYS A 2 7.54 -1.26 9.06
C LYS A 2 7.62 -2.30 7.98
N ILE A 3 6.99 -2.03 6.85
CA ILE A 3 7.01 -2.94 5.70
C ILE A 3 7.38 -2.16 4.45
N LEU A 4 7.95 -2.89 3.50
CA LEU A 4 8.23 -2.36 2.17
C LEU A 4 7.12 -2.84 1.25
N ILE A 5 6.51 -1.93 0.52
CA ILE A 5 5.51 -2.31 -0.46
C ILE A 5 5.95 -1.87 -1.85
N GLU A 6 5.62 -2.69 -2.83
CA GLU A 6 5.76 -2.33 -4.23
C GLU A 6 4.35 -2.18 -4.80
N VAL A 7 4.10 -1.06 -5.44
CA VAL A 7 2.76 -0.74 -5.94
C VAL A 7 2.68 -1.04 -7.43
N LYS A 8 1.68 -1.81 -7.83
CA LYS A 8 1.37 -2.05 -9.24
C LYS A 8 0.14 -1.23 -9.59
N LEU A 9 0.38 -0.14 -10.32
CA LEU A 9 -0.67 0.79 -10.73
C LEU A 9 -1.42 0.27 -11.95
N LYS A 10 -2.64 0.77 -12.13
CA LYS A 10 -3.48 0.42 -13.28
C LYS A 10 -3.62 -1.08 -13.48
N SER A 11 -3.59 -1.82 -12.38
CA SER A 11 -3.71 -3.27 -12.42
C SER A 11 -5.15 -3.67 -12.67
N LYS A 12 -5.35 -4.78 -13.39
CA LYS A 12 -6.68 -5.34 -13.59
C LYS A 12 -7.23 -5.97 -12.32
N LYS A 13 -6.34 -6.32 -11.39
CA LYS A 13 -6.75 -6.86 -10.09
C LYS A 13 -6.37 -5.89 -9.00
N SER A 14 -7.01 -6.01 -7.86
CA SER A 14 -6.63 -5.28 -6.66
C SER A 14 -6.40 -6.28 -5.53
N GLY A 15 -5.54 -5.92 -4.59
CA GLY A 15 -5.24 -6.80 -3.49
C GLY A 15 -3.82 -6.63 -2.99
N VAL A 16 -3.48 -7.41 -1.97
CA VAL A 16 -2.16 -7.40 -1.35
C VAL A 16 -1.58 -8.80 -1.45
N GLU A 17 -0.33 -8.90 -1.89
CA GLU A 17 0.38 -10.15 -2.00
C GLU A 17 1.62 -10.10 -1.13
N LYS A 18 1.79 -11.08 -0.25
CA LYS A 18 2.95 -11.15 0.62
C LYS A 18 4.12 -11.79 -0.13
N LEU A 19 5.27 -11.11 -0.15
CA LEU A 19 6.50 -11.64 -0.75
C LEU A 19 7.38 -12.30 0.31
N ASP A 20 7.55 -11.63 1.44
CA ASP A 20 8.28 -12.16 2.59
C ASP A 20 7.75 -11.47 3.84
N GLU A 21 8.43 -11.66 4.98
CA GLU A 21 7.93 -11.15 6.26
C GLU A 21 7.75 -9.63 6.28
N ASN A 22 8.53 -8.90 5.50
CA ASN A 22 8.53 -7.44 5.52
C ASN A 22 8.26 -6.81 4.16
N SER A 23 7.93 -7.60 3.15
CA SER A 23 7.75 -7.11 1.79
C SER A 23 6.43 -7.58 1.20
N TYR A 24 5.72 -6.66 0.56
CA TYR A 24 4.40 -6.93 -0.01
C TYR A 24 4.27 -6.25 -1.36
N ILE A 25 3.40 -6.79 -2.21
CA ILE A 25 2.98 -6.11 -3.43
C ILE A 25 1.52 -5.70 -3.23
N VAL A 26 1.23 -4.44 -3.53
CA VAL A 26 -0.15 -3.93 -3.50
C VAL A 26 -0.57 -3.61 -4.93
N TYR A 27 -1.62 -4.27 -5.38
CA TYR A 27 -2.19 -4.04 -6.70
C TYR A 27 -3.34 -3.05 -6.57
N THR A 28 -3.32 -2.01 -7.39
CA THR A 28 -4.41 -1.04 -7.41
C THR A 28 -4.79 -0.74 -8.86
N ASN A 29 -6.09 -0.58 -9.11
CA ASN A 29 -6.58 -0.17 -10.41
C ASN A 29 -6.63 1.35 -10.55
N LYS A 30 -6.21 2.08 -9.52
CA LYS A 30 -6.22 3.54 -9.52
C LYS A 30 -4.96 4.11 -10.14
N GLU A 31 -5.05 5.36 -10.57
CA GLU A 31 -3.91 6.11 -11.09
C GLU A 31 -3.26 6.91 -9.96
N PRO A 32 -1.97 7.29 -10.11
CA PRO A 32 -1.29 8.10 -9.10
C PRO A 32 -1.72 9.57 -9.15
N LYS A 33 -2.98 9.82 -9.36
CA LYS A 33 -3.57 11.14 -9.55
C LYS A 33 -4.36 11.52 -8.31
N ASN A 34 -4.15 12.74 -7.81
CA ASN A 34 -4.91 13.25 -6.65
C ASN A 34 -4.84 12.33 -5.43
N ASN A 35 -3.73 11.62 -5.24
CA ASN A 35 -3.54 10.66 -4.14
C ASN A 35 -4.54 9.51 -4.15
N GLU A 36 -5.23 9.25 -5.25
CA GLU A 36 -6.20 8.16 -5.32
C GLU A 36 -5.56 6.80 -5.06
N ALA A 37 -4.39 6.56 -5.68
CA ALA A 37 -3.68 5.30 -5.47
C ALA A 37 -3.25 5.15 -4.01
N ASN A 38 -2.73 6.21 -3.40
CA ASN A 38 -2.32 6.15 -1.99
C ASN A 38 -3.49 5.87 -1.06
N LYS A 39 -4.66 6.46 -1.33
CA LYS A 39 -5.85 6.20 -0.55
C LYS A 39 -6.29 4.73 -0.68
N ASP A 40 -6.24 4.20 -1.89
CA ASP A 40 -6.60 2.81 -2.13
C ASP A 40 -5.62 1.86 -1.44
N ILE A 41 -4.32 2.18 -1.51
CA ILE A 41 -3.29 1.40 -0.83
C ILE A 41 -3.55 1.33 0.67
N LEU A 42 -3.83 2.47 1.30
CA LEU A 42 -4.12 2.51 2.73
C LEU A 42 -5.35 1.69 3.06
N GLU A 43 -6.38 1.77 2.24
CA GLU A 43 -7.59 0.99 2.44
C GLU A 43 -7.35 -0.51 2.32
N GLN A 44 -6.59 -0.93 1.31
CA GLN A 44 -6.26 -2.34 1.13
C GLN A 44 -5.42 -2.88 2.28
N LEU A 45 -4.42 -2.12 2.73
CA LEU A 45 -3.58 -2.52 3.84
C LEU A 45 -4.38 -2.59 5.14
N SER A 46 -5.30 -1.64 5.34
CA SER A 46 -6.20 -1.64 6.48
C SER A 46 -7.00 -2.94 6.55
N ARG A 47 -7.54 -3.38 5.43
CA ARG A 47 -8.29 -4.64 5.37
C ARG A 47 -7.39 -5.85 5.56
N TYR A 48 -6.22 -5.83 4.95
CA TYR A 48 -5.29 -6.96 4.99
C TYR A 48 -4.78 -7.20 6.41
N PHE A 49 -4.36 -6.15 7.08
CA PHE A 49 -3.81 -6.24 8.43
C PHE A 49 -4.87 -6.11 9.53
N LYS A 50 -6.12 -5.83 9.15
CA LYS A 50 -7.25 -5.69 10.09
C LYS A 50 -6.99 -4.58 11.12
N VAL A 51 -6.49 -3.45 10.64
CA VAL A 51 -6.26 -2.26 11.47
C VAL A 51 -6.93 -1.06 10.80
N THR A 52 -7.14 -0.01 11.58
CA THR A 52 -7.71 1.21 11.02
C THR A 52 -6.69 1.94 10.16
N LYS A 53 -7.16 2.72 9.19
CA LYS A 53 -6.27 3.50 8.31
C LYS A 53 -5.40 4.48 9.09
N THR A 54 -5.89 4.96 10.23
CA THR A 54 -5.13 5.91 11.06
C THR A 54 -3.86 5.30 11.66
N ARG A 55 -3.77 3.99 11.69
CA ARG A 55 -2.58 3.28 12.18
C ARG A 55 -1.57 3.00 11.08
N ILE A 56 -1.87 3.39 9.85
CA ILE A 56 -1.03 3.12 8.69
C ILE A 56 -0.51 4.44 8.15
N GLU A 57 0.81 4.54 8.00
CA GLU A 57 1.44 5.76 7.50
C GLU A 57 2.48 5.42 6.44
N ILE A 58 2.42 6.11 5.31
CA ILE A 58 3.44 6.01 4.28
C ILE A 58 4.54 6.97 4.67
N ILE A 59 5.69 6.46 5.10
CA ILE A 59 6.78 7.28 5.61
C ILE A 59 7.79 7.66 4.54
N LEU A 60 7.93 6.86 3.49
CA LEU A 60 8.83 7.16 2.37
C LEU A 60 8.17 6.74 1.08
N GLY A 61 8.51 7.45 0.00
CA GLY A 61 8.10 7.05 -1.33
C GLY A 61 6.67 7.39 -1.69
N LYS A 62 6.11 8.49 -1.17
CA LYS A 62 4.71 8.87 -1.47
C LYS A 62 4.42 8.98 -2.97
N THR A 63 5.42 9.36 -3.77
CA THR A 63 5.27 9.51 -5.22
C THR A 63 5.96 8.39 -6.00
N MET A 64 6.46 7.38 -5.31
CA MET A 64 7.22 6.29 -5.92
C MET A 64 6.43 4.98 -5.90
N LYS A 65 6.80 4.06 -6.78
CA LYS A 65 6.17 2.74 -6.80
C LYS A 65 6.56 1.89 -5.60
N LYS A 66 7.75 2.11 -5.07
CA LYS A 66 8.21 1.43 -3.85
C LYS A 66 8.05 2.38 -2.68
N LYS A 67 7.41 1.92 -1.64
CA LYS A 67 7.08 2.75 -0.49
C LYS A 67 7.41 2.01 0.79
N ILE A 68 7.77 2.78 1.82
CA ILE A 68 7.91 2.22 3.16
C ILE A 68 6.70 2.67 3.97
N VAL A 69 6.05 1.72 4.60
CA VAL A 69 4.81 1.93 5.34
C VAL A 69 5.02 1.52 6.78
N LYS A 70 4.58 2.37 7.69
CA LYS A 70 4.60 2.08 9.13
C LYS A 70 3.18 1.73 9.58
N ILE A 71 3.07 0.63 10.32
CA ILE A 71 1.80 0.20 10.91
C ILE A 71 2.00 0.13 12.42
N THR A 72 1.20 0.87 13.15
CA THR A 72 1.28 0.90 14.62
C THR A 72 0.18 0.09 15.30
#